data_dcb5ae2071a9ff046437c8764aaa500a
#
_entry.id   dcb5ae2071a9ff046437c8764aaa500a
#
_cell.length_a   1.000
_cell.length_b   1.000
_cell.length_c   1.000
_cell.angle_alpha   90.00
_cell.angle_beta   90.00
_cell.angle_gamma   90.00
#
_symmetry.space_group_name_H-M   'P 1'
#
loop_
_entity.id
_entity.type
_entity.pdbx_description
1 polymer ?
#
loop_
_entity_poly.entity_id
_entity_poly.type
_entity_poly.pdbx_seq_one_letter_code
_entity_poly.pdbx_strand_id
1 'polypeptide(L)'
;MTDDLLKSADERLTPINERLSLLSRRRGLTFGTDSYLLAAFVRANPSGDAVELGGGTGVVSLLCLAREKFARILSAEIQPEYADLIRRNAALNGLGDRLTAWEGDVRSLTVDVTGGEVRAVFSNPPYLPMSAGFTNDSDEMNTARREENGTIRDFAAAASRLLCWGGLFTVVYRPDRLTELFTALRDARLEPKKMLLVHPTPASPPSLVLVEAKKGAGEGIRIARPLFIYPDRPGGAYTADMQAVYDDFSLAHLF
;
A
#
# COMPACT_ATOMS: atom_id res chain seq x y z
N MET A 1 -13.76 -27.89 -4.27
CA MET A 1 -13.07 -26.92 -5.14
C MET A 1 -12.35 -25.79 -4.39
N THR A 2 -12.78 -25.37 -3.20
CA THR A 2 -12.10 -24.33 -2.39
C THR A 2 -10.92 -24.87 -1.58
N ASP A 3 -10.96 -26.13 -1.14
CA ASP A 3 -9.89 -26.73 -0.33
C ASP A 3 -8.59 -27.00 -1.11
N ASP A 4 -8.67 -27.21 -2.43
CA ASP A 4 -7.48 -27.39 -3.29
C ASP A 4 -6.64 -26.11 -3.46
N LEU A 5 -7.18 -24.94 -3.11
CA LEU A 5 -6.47 -23.67 -3.20
C LEU A 5 -5.66 -23.36 -1.95
N LEU A 6 -5.96 -23.99 -0.81
CA LEU A 6 -5.24 -23.80 0.44
C LEU A 6 -4.06 -24.77 0.52
N LYS A 7 -2.85 -24.25 0.68
CA LYS A 7 -1.63 -25.06 0.85
C LYS A 7 -1.40 -25.49 2.30
N SER A 8 -2.02 -24.83 3.26
CA SER A 8 -1.87 -25.12 4.67
C SER A 8 -3.13 -24.79 5.49
N ALA A 9 -3.26 -25.41 6.67
CA ALA A 9 -4.33 -25.10 7.62
C ALA A 9 -4.25 -23.67 8.19
N ASP A 10 -3.08 -23.00 8.07
CA ASP A 10 -2.89 -21.59 8.46
C ASP A 10 -3.43 -20.59 7.42
N GLU A 11 -3.88 -21.06 6.26
CA GLU A 11 -4.45 -20.20 5.23
C GLU A 11 -5.96 -20.10 5.36
N ARG A 12 -6.50 -19.02 4.83
CA ARG A 12 -7.94 -18.78 4.68
C ARG A 12 -8.24 -18.06 3.37
N LEU A 13 -9.40 -18.35 2.82
CA LEU A 13 -9.99 -17.62 1.70
C LEU A 13 -11.01 -16.63 2.25
N THR A 14 -10.88 -15.36 1.89
CA THR A 14 -11.80 -14.30 2.31
C THR A 14 -12.35 -13.59 1.08
N PRO A 15 -13.68 -13.51 0.87
CA PRO A 15 -14.25 -12.66 -0.16
C PRO A 15 -13.98 -11.20 0.20
N ILE A 16 -13.45 -10.44 -0.76
CA ILE A 16 -13.19 -9.01 -0.65
C ILE A 16 -14.44 -8.22 -1.08
N ASN A 17 -15.01 -8.64 -2.19
CA ASN A 17 -16.26 -8.14 -2.77
C ASN A 17 -16.84 -9.22 -3.72
N GLU A 18 -17.87 -8.87 -4.50
CA GLU A 18 -18.52 -9.78 -5.44
C GLU A 18 -17.60 -10.37 -6.51
N ARG A 19 -16.45 -9.74 -6.79
CA ARG A 19 -15.52 -10.09 -7.87
C ARG A 19 -14.17 -10.59 -7.39
N LEU A 20 -13.75 -10.24 -6.18
CA LEU A 20 -12.43 -10.54 -5.65
C LEU A 20 -12.49 -11.41 -4.40
N SER A 21 -11.65 -12.42 -4.37
CA SER A 21 -11.35 -13.23 -3.20
C SER A 21 -9.86 -13.18 -2.88
N LEU A 22 -9.50 -13.25 -1.60
CA LEU A 22 -8.14 -13.18 -1.13
C LEU A 22 -7.76 -14.41 -0.32
N LEU A 23 -6.70 -15.09 -0.73
CA LEU A 23 -5.96 -16.02 0.09
C LEU A 23 -5.05 -15.23 1.04
N SER A 24 -5.15 -15.52 2.31
CA SER A 24 -4.30 -14.89 3.34
C SER A 24 -3.96 -15.89 4.44
N ARG A 25 -2.96 -15.59 5.26
CA ARG A 25 -2.64 -16.41 6.45
C ARG A 25 -3.59 -16.03 7.59
N ARG A 26 -3.97 -17.03 8.39
CA ARG A 26 -4.75 -16.81 9.64
C ARG A 26 -3.94 -16.06 10.67
N ARG A 27 -2.62 -16.31 10.70
CA ARG A 27 -1.65 -15.62 11.54
C ARG A 27 -0.65 -14.90 10.63
N GLY A 28 -0.48 -13.59 10.80
CA GLY A 28 0.43 -12.78 9.97
C GLY A 28 -0.19 -11.47 9.52
N LEU A 29 0.23 -10.98 8.35
CA LEU A 29 -0.27 -9.73 7.80
C LEU A 29 -1.76 -9.85 7.46
N THR A 30 -2.55 -9.00 8.10
CA THR A 30 -3.97 -8.83 7.78
C THR A 30 -4.13 -7.52 7.01
N PHE A 31 -4.90 -7.54 5.94
CA PHE A 31 -5.26 -6.31 5.24
C PHE A 31 -6.39 -5.59 6.00
N GLY A 32 -6.34 -4.29 5.98
CA GLY A 32 -7.31 -3.43 6.66
C GLY A 32 -7.80 -2.29 5.77
N THR A 33 -8.43 -1.34 6.39
CA THR A 33 -8.92 -0.09 5.77
C THR A 33 -7.82 0.68 5.02
N ASP A 34 -6.57 0.60 5.48
CA ASP A 34 -5.38 1.19 4.84
C ASP A 34 -5.17 0.73 3.40
N SER A 35 -5.39 -0.56 3.14
CA SER A 35 -5.26 -1.13 1.79
C SER A 35 -6.31 -0.58 0.81
N TYR A 36 -7.56 -0.45 1.25
CA TYR A 36 -8.63 0.17 0.45
C TYR A 36 -8.38 1.65 0.21
N LEU A 37 -7.97 2.37 1.25
CA LEU A 37 -7.64 3.79 1.17
C LEU A 37 -6.48 4.05 0.21
N LEU A 38 -5.40 3.26 0.31
CA LEU A 38 -4.27 3.37 -0.61
C LEU A 38 -4.71 3.10 -2.05
N ALA A 39 -5.43 1.98 -2.28
CA ALA A 39 -5.92 1.65 -3.61
C ALA A 39 -6.84 2.74 -4.19
N ALA A 40 -7.68 3.37 -3.36
CA ALA A 40 -8.53 4.49 -3.78
C ALA A 40 -7.73 5.75 -4.10
N PHE A 41 -6.67 6.04 -3.31
CA PHE A 41 -5.86 7.25 -3.43
C PHE A 41 -4.86 7.19 -4.59
N VAL A 42 -4.38 6.00 -4.95
CA VAL A 42 -3.49 5.78 -6.10
C VAL A 42 -4.16 6.29 -7.39
N ARG A 43 -3.47 7.21 -8.09
CA ARG A 43 -3.96 7.77 -9.34
C ARG A 43 -3.93 6.73 -10.46
N ALA A 44 -5.03 6.60 -11.17
CA ALA A 44 -5.14 5.68 -12.28
C ALA A 44 -4.28 6.12 -13.50
N ASN A 45 -3.71 5.12 -14.18
CA ASN A 45 -3.08 5.20 -15.49
C ASN A 45 -3.37 3.89 -16.26
N PRO A 46 -4.58 3.73 -16.82
CA PRO A 46 -5.09 2.44 -17.32
C PRO A 46 -4.25 1.75 -18.38
N SER A 47 -3.51 2.52 -19.17
CA SER A 47 -2.62 1.98 -20.23
C SER A 47 -1.17 1.79 -19.75
N GLY A 48 -0.85 2.20 -18.51
CA GLY A 48 0.50 2.14 -17.98
C GLY A 48 0.67 1.02 -16.95
N ASP A 49 1.92 0.67 -16.74
CA ASP A 49 2.34 -0.27 -15.71
C ASP A 49 2.63 0.47 -14.39
N ALA A 50 2.51 -0.24 -13.27
CA ALA A 50 2.85 0.26 -11.96
C ALA A 50 3.67 -0.75 -11.15
N VAL A 51 4.28 -0.28 -10.07
CA VAL A 51 5.00 -1.13 -9.13
C VAL A 51 4.43 -0.93 -7.72
N GLU A 52 4.13 -2.04 -7.04
CA GLU A 52 3.86 -2.07 -5.60
C GLU A 52 5.13 -2.48 -4.86
N LEU A 53 5.53 -1.72 -3.85
CA LEU A 53 6.66 -2.04 -2.98
C LEU A 53 6.14 -2.58 -1.65
N GLY A 54 6.53 -3.80 -1.26
CA GLY A 54 6.04 -4.49 -0.08
C GLY A 54 4.59 -4.97 -0.26
N GLY A 55 4.38 -5.89 -1.21
CA GLY A 55 3.04 -6.31 -1.64
C GLY A 55 2.24 -7.10 -0.62
N GLY A 56 2.89 -7.75 0.35
CA GLY A 56 2.23 -8.63 1.31
C GLY A 56 1.39 -9.70 0.60
N THR A 57 0.08 -9.68 0.80
CA THR A 57 -0.84 -10.61 0.11
C THR A 57 -1.20 -10.19 -1.33
N GLY A 58 -0.75 -9.02 -1.79
CA GLY A 58 -1.09 -8.46 -3.10
C GLY A 58 -2.45 -7.75 -3.15
N VAL A 59 -3.08 -7.52 -2.02
CA VAL A 59 -4.46 -7.00 -1.96
C VAL A 59 -4.59 -5.61 -2.61
N VAL A 60 -3.64 -4.70 -2.42
CA VAL A 60 -3.71 -3.35 -3.02
C VAL A 60 -3.59 -3.44 -4.54
N SER A 61 -2.66 -4.25 -5.05
CA SER A 61 -2.53 -4.54 -6.48
C SER A 61 -3.79 -5.15 -7.07
N LEU A 62 -4.41 -6.13 -6.40
CA LEU A 62 -5.67 -6.73 -6.84
C LEU A 62 -6.80 -5.69 -6.90
N LEU A 63 -6.94 -4.86 -5.88
CA LEU A 63 -7.95 -3.78 -5.84
C LEU A 63 -7.73 -2.78 -6.98
N CYS A 64 -6.48 -2.38 -7.25
CA CYS A 64 -6.15 -1.48 -8.35
C CYS A 64 -6.44 -2.10 -9.72
N LEU A 65 -6.10 -3.38 -9.94
CA LEU A 65 -6.33 -4.06 -11.21
C LEU A 65 -7.82 -4.34 -11.46
N ALA A 66 -8.56 -4.74 -10.44
CA ALA A 66 -10.02 -4.96 -10.56
C ALA A 66 -10.79 -3.68 -10.91
N ARG A 67 -10.22 -2.50 -10.64
CA ARG A 67 -10.76 -1.18 -10.98
C ARG A 67 -10.08 -0.56 -12.20
N GLU A 68 -9.38 -1.36 -13.00
CA GLU A 68 -8.73 -0.96 -14.26
C GLU A 68 -7.80 0.27 -14.10
N LYS A 69 -7.18 0.43 -12.92
CA LYS A 69 -6.29 1.57 -12.68
C LYS A 69 -4.97 1.46 -13.44
N PHE A 70 -4.53 0.24 -13.76
CA PHE A 70 -3.28 -0.02 -14.48
C PHE A 70 -3.46 -1.18 -15.46
N ALA A 71 -2.62 -1.22 -16.49
CA ALA A 71 -2.54 -2.36 -17.39
C ALA A 71 -1.95 -3.57 -16.66
N ARG A 72 -0.81 -3.40 -16.02
CA ARG A 72 -0.10 -4.43 -15.25
C ARG A 72 0.49 -3.83 -13.98
N ILE A 73 0.71 -4.69 -12.97
CA ILE A 73 1.40 -4.33 -11.73
C ILE A 73 2.46 -5.40 -11.44
N LEU A 74 3.69 -4.95 -11.16
CA LEU A 74 4.70 -5.76 -10.52
C LEU A 74 4.66 -5.48 -9.01
N SER A 75 4.38 -6.52 -8.20
CA SER A 75 4.35 -6.41 -6.75
C SER A 75 5.60 -7.05 -6.16
N ALA A 76 6.45 -6.24 -5.54
CA ALA A 76 7.70 -6.66 -4.92
C ALA A 76 7.46 -7.05 -3.47
N GLU A 77 7.93 -8.25 -3.08
CA GLU A 77 7.78 -8.77 -1.73
C GLU A 77 9.02 -9.55 -1.33
N ILE A 78 9.57 -9.27 -0.14
CA ILE A 78 10.81 -9.89 0.34
C ILE A 78 10.57 -11.29 0.93
N GLN A 79 9.38 -11.56 1.46
CA GLN A 79 9.04 -12.81 2.10
C GLN A 79 8.51 -13.81 1.06
N PRO A 80 9.19 -14.98 0.86
CA PRO A 80 8.80 -15.94 -0.18
C PRO A 80 7.37 -16.44 -0.06
N GLU A 81 6.89 -16.64 1.16
CA GLU A 81 5.52 -17.09 1.43
C GLU A 81 4.46 -16.07 1.02
N TYR A 82 4.73 -14.78 1.15
CA TYR A 82 3.83 -13.73 0.67
C TYR A 82 3.95 -13.51 -0.84
N ALA A 83 5.14 -13.63 -1.41
CA ALA A 83 5.32 -13.62 -2.86
C ALA A 83 4.55 -14.78 -3.53
N ASP A 84 4.53 -15.98 -2.92
CA ASP A 84 3.68 -17.09 -3.35
C ASP A 84 2.18 -16.74 -3.24
N LEU A 85 1.76 -16.10 -2.15
CA LEU A 85 0.37 -15.65 -1.99
C LEU A 85 -0.03 -14.64 -3.07
N ILE A 86 0.84 -13.69 -3.46
CA ILE A 86 0.56 -12.75 -4.55
C ILE A 86 0.29 -13.52 -5.85
N ARG A 87 1.15 -14.49 -6.22
CA ARG A 87 0.98 -15.30 -7.45
C ARG A 87 -0.34 -16.07 -7.44
N ARG A 88 -0.67 -16.70 -6.32
CA ARG A 88 -1.90 -17.48 -6.16
C ARG A 88 -3.14 -16.60 -6.13
N ASN A 89 -3.08 -15.46 -5.51
CA ASN A 89 -4.14 -14.47 -5.50
C ASN A 89 -4.39 -13.88 -6.89
N ALA A 90 -3.34 -13.63 -7.67
CA ALA A 90 -3.45 -13.23 -9.07
C ALA A 90 -4.18 -14.29 -9.90
N ALA A 91 -3.76 -15.56 -9.78
CA ALA A 91 -4.38 -16.69 -10.49
C ALA A 91 -5.83 -16.91 -10.06
N LEU A 92 -6.11 -16.87 -8.77
CA LEU A 92 -7.46 -17.02 -8.19
C LEU A 92 -8.48 -16.03 -8.77
N ASN A 93 -8.02 -14.79 -9.03
CA ASN A 93 -8.88 -13.71 -9.51
C ASN A 93 -8.80 -13.49 -11.02
N GLY A 94 -8.15 -14.41 -11.77
CA GLY A 94 -8.01 -14.29 -13.23
C GLY A 94 -7.10 -13.11 -13.66
N LEU A 95 -6.17 -12.69 -12.81
CA LEU A 95 -5.28 -11.56 -13.03
C LEU A 95 -3.80 -11.99 -13.21
N GLY A 96 -3.54 -13.28 -13.47
CA GLY A 96 -2.20 -13.84 -13.58
C GLY A 96 -1.32 -13.18 -14.67
N ASP A 97 -1.91 -12.72 -15.75
CA ASP A 97 -1.21 -12.01 -16.83
C ASP A 97 -0.96 -10.52 -16.51
N ARG A 98 -1.60 -9.99 -15.47
CA ARG A 98 -1.58 -8.57 -15.11
C ARG A 98 -0.92 -8.27 -13.77
N LEU A 99 -0.82 -9.24 -12.86
CA LEU A 99 -0.17 -9.13 -11.56
C LEU A 99 1.01 -10.09 -11.47
N THR A 100 2.22 -9.56 -11.47
CA THR A 100 3.45 -10.33 -11.32
C THR A 100 4.05 -10.12 -9.93
N ALA A 101 4.36 -11.20 -9.21
CA ALA A 101 5.12 -11.12 -7.98
C ALA A 101 6.61 -11.19 -8.28
N TRP A 102 7.36 -10.23 -7.77
CA TRP A 102 8.81 -10.27 -7.72
C TRP A 102 9.26 -10.53 -6.27
N GLU A 103 9.92 -11.64 -6.08
CA GLU A 103 10.43 -12.06 -4.78
C GLU A 103 11.83 -11.49 -4.57
N GLY A 104 11.96 -10.54 -3.63
CA GLY A 104 13.24 -9.91 -3.35
C GLY A 104 13.10 -8.61 -2.54
N ASP A 105 14.26 -8.08 -2.20
CA ASP A 105 14.39 -6.86 -1.43
C ASP A 105 14.19 -5.62 -2.31
N VAL A 106 13.30 -4.71 -1.94
CA VAL A 106 13.04 -3.46 -2.66
C VAL A 106 14.30 -2.62 -2.90
N ARG A 107 15.33 -2.77 -2.04
CA ARG A 107 16.63 -2.10 -2.18
C ARG A 107 17.39 -2.57 -3.42
N SER A 108 17.16 -3.79 -3.88
CA SER A 108 17.79 -4.39 -5.06
C SER A 108 16.93 -4.33 -6.33
N LEU A 109 15.65 -3.91 -6.23
CA LEU A 109 14.75 -3.82 -7.37
C LEU A 109 15.20 -2.69 -8.34
N THR A 110 15.41 -3.03 -9.60
CA THR A 110 15.91 -2.12 -10.64
C THR A 110 14.92 -1.98 -11.81
N VAL A 111 15.16 -1.00 -12.66
CA VAL A 111 14.37 -0.78 -13.88
C VAL A 111 14.46 -1.92 -14.88
N ASP A 112 15.51 -2.74 -14.84
CA ASP A 112 15.62 -3.91 -15.71
C ASP A 112 14.57 -4.97 -15.35
N VAL A 113 14.25 -5.11 -14.06
CA VAL A 113 13.22 -6.04 -13.58
C VAL A 113 11.82 -5.57 -13.97
N THR A 114 11.59 -4.26 -13.97
CA THR A 114 10.30 -3.66 -14.33
C THR A 114 10.12 -3.48 -15.84
N GLY A 115 11.15 -3.76 -16.62
CA GLY A 115 11.13 -3.55 -18.08
C GLY A 115 11.23 -2.08 -18.50
N GLY A 116 11.71 -1.21 -17.61
CA GLY A 116 11.89 0.20 -17.80
C GLY A 116 11.33 1.04 -16.66
N GLU A 117 11.45 2.36 -16.77
CA GLU A 117 10.85 3.28 -15.80
C GLU A 117 9.32 3.26 -15.87
N VAL A 118 8.67 3.36 -14.69
CA VAL A 118 7.21 3.42 -14.57
C VAL A 118 6.72 4.83 -14.18
N ARG A 119 5.43 5.11 -14.40
CA ARG A 119 4.82 6.38 -13.99
C ARG A 119 4.19 6.34 -12.59
N ALA A 120 3.97 5.15 -12.04
CA ALA A 120 3.33 4.97 -10.75
C ALA A 120 4.05 3.91 -9.92
N VAL A 121 4.37 4.27 -8.69
CA VAL A 121 4.83 3.36 -7.63
C VAL A 121 3.96 3.61 -6.41
N PHE A 122 3.57 2.58 -5.68
CA PHE A 122 2.82 2.74 -4.45
C PHE A 122 3.27 1.73 -3.38
N SER A 123 2.99 2.05 -2.12
CA SER A 123 3.38 1.20 -1.00
C SER A 123 2.50 1.39 0.23
N ASN A 124 2.26 0.30 0.93
CA ASN A 124 1.86 0.25 2.32
C ASN A 124 3.04 -0.35 3.12
N PRO A 125 4.09 0.44 3.42
CA PRO A 125 5.30 -0.09 4.01
C PRO A 125 5.08 -0.55 5.44
N PRO A 126 5.90 -1.46 5.99
CA PRO A 126 5.80 -1.86 7.37
C PRO A 126 6.01 -0.66 8.30
N TYR A 127 5.07 -0.45 9.23
CA TYR A 127 5.18 0.60 10.24
C TYR A 127 6.03 0.10 11.40
N LEU A 128 7.16 0.77 11.68
CA LEU A 128 7.89 0.57 12.92
C LEU A 128 7.03 1.11 14.06
N PRO A 129 6.79 0.36 15.17
CA PRO A 129 6.19 0.94 16.36
C PRO A 129 7.09 2.08 16.86
N MET A 130 6.51 3.21 17.26
CA MET A 130 7.26 4.10 18.15
C MET A 130 7.63 3.28 19.39
N SER A 131 8.91 3.28 19.73
CA SER A 131 9.41 2.70 20.99
C SER A 131 8.84 3.47 22.18
N ALA A 132 7.61 3.17 22.55
CA ALA A 132 7.22 3.31 23.94
C ALA A 132 8.02 2.22 24.67
N GLY A 133 9.14 2.59 25.27
CA GLY A 133 10.09 1.79 26.03
C GLY A 133 9.96 0.28 25.81
N PHE A 134 10.97 -0.34 25.24
CA PHE A 134 11.02 -1.79 25.07
C PHE A 134 10.66 -2.47 26.39
N THR A 135 9.56 -3.19 26.41
CA THR A 135 9.08 -3.87 27.62
C THR A 135 9.37 -5.37 27.62
N ASN A 136 9.77 -5.95 26.45
CA ASN A 136 10.07 -7.37 26.33
C ASN A 136 11.03 -7.67 25.16
N ASP A 137 11.87 -8.71 25.31
CA ASP A 137 12.80 -9.22 24.28
C ASP A 137 12.10 -9.58 22.94
N SER A 138 10.81 -9.91 22.97
CA SER A 138 10.00 -10.19 21.78
C SER A 138 9.75 -8.94 20.92
N ASP A 139 9.69 -7.76 21.51
CA ASP A 139 9.44 -6.49 20.81
C ASP A 139 10.71 -5.99 20.12
N GLU A 140 11.88 -6.22 20.73
CA GLU A 140 13.18 -5.95 20.11
C GLU A 140 13.41 -6.84 18.87
N MET A 141 13.13 -8.14 18.98
CA MET A 141 13.27 -9.06 17.84
C MET A 141 12.28 -8.75 16.72
N ASN A 142 11.05 -8.34 17.04
CA ASN A 142 10.07 -7.93 16.03
C ASN A 142 10.44 -6.61 15.36
N THR A 143 11.04 -5.69 16.10
CA THR A 143 11.54 -4.41 15.56
C THR A 143 12.74 -4.65 14.64
N ALA A 144 13.74 -5.45 15.07
CA ALA A 144 14.90 -5.81 14.27
C ALA A 144 14.50 -6.50 12.94
N ARG A 145 13.57 -7.47 12.99
CA ARG A 145 13.05 -8.14 11.77
C ARG A 145 12.31 -7.19 10.82
N ARG A 146 11.68 -6.13 11.34
CA ARG A 146 11.01 -5.12 10.51
C ARG A 146 12.00 -4.14 9.92
N GLU A 147 13.08 -3.79 10.62
CA GLU A 147 14.18 -2.99 10.08
C GLU A 147 14.96 -3.76 9.00
N GLU A 148 15.09 -5.08 9.11
CA GLU A 148 15.64 -5.95 8.07
C GLU A 148 14.81 -5.86 6.77
N ASN A 149 13.50 -5.68 6.85
CA ASN A 149 12.60 -5.57 5.70
C ASN A 149 12.58 -4.19 5.03
N GLY A 150 13.40 -3.25 5.50
CA GLY A 150 13.55 -1.91 4.94
C GLY A 150 12.78 -0.81 5.67
N THR A 151 13.34 0.38 5.61
CA THR A 151 12.81 1.62 6.19
C THR A 151 12.05 2.43 5.14
N ILE A 152 11.29 3.45 5.56
CA ILE A 152 10.63 4.38 4.62
C ILE A 152 11.63 5.06 3.67
N ARG A 153 12.89 5.24 4.08
CA ARG A 153 13.97 5.77 3.23
C ARG A 153 14.31 4.80 2.11
N ASP A 154 14.35 3.50 2.39
CA ASP A 154 14.60 2.46 1.38
C ASP A 154 13.47 2.40 0.37
N PHE A 155 12.22 2.48 0.82
CA PHE A 155 11.03 2.50 -0.03
C PHE A 155 11.00 3.76 -0.91
N ALA A 156 11.30 4.94 -0.36
CA ALA A 156 11.36 6.19 -1.12
C ALA A 156 12.50 6.15 -2.15
N ALA A 157 13.68 5.63 -1.79
CA ALA A 157 14.80 5.48 -2.70
C ALA A 157 14.49 4.50 -3.84
N ALA A 158 13.87 3.35 -3.53
CA ALA A 158 13.42 2.37 -4.53
C ALA A 158 12.37 2.99 -5.47
N ALA A 159 11.36 3.67 -4.93
CA ALA A 159 10.35 4.35 -5.73
C ALA A 159 10.97 5.39 -6.67
N SER A 160 11.89 6.21 -6.17
CA SER A 160 12.59 7.19 -6.99
C SER A 160 13.40 6.55 -8.12
N ARG A 161 14.07 5.44 -7.85
CA ARG A 161 14.86 4.70 -8.85
C ARG A 161 14.00 4.16 -9.99
N LEU A 162 12.79 3.67 -9.67
CA LEU A 162 11.88 3.04 -10.63
C LEU A 162 11.02 4.05 -11.42
N LEU A 163 10.74 5.21 -10.84
CA LEU A 163 9.89 6.22 -11.47
C LEU A 163 10.61 6.98 -12.58
N CYS A 164 9.91 7.23 -13.68
CA CYS A 164 10.31 8.24 -14.65
C CYS A 164 10.18 9.65 -14.04
N TRP A 165 10.81 10.64 -14.68
CA TRP A 165 10.65 12.05 -14.28
C TRP A 165 9.17 12.48 -14.37
N GLY A 166 8.67 13.09 -13.30
CA GLY A 166 7.25 13.44 -13.19
C GLY A 166 6.33 12.27 -12.78
N GLY A 167 6.87 11.06 -12.58
CA GLY A 167 6.16 9.92 -12.03
C GLY A 167 5.76 10.11 -10.58
N LEU A 168 4.83 9.30 -10.09
CA LEU A 168 4.17 9.46 -8.80
C LEU A 168 4.50 8.30 -7.87
N PHE A 169 4.87 8.62 -6.64
CA PHE A 169 4.93 7.68 -5.52
C PHE A 169 3.76 7.95 -4.56
N THR A 170 2.94 6.93 -4.32
CA THR A 170 1.80 7.01 -3.40
C THR A 170 2.02 6.10 -2.21
N VAL A 171 1.90 6.63 -1.01
CA VAL A 171 2.16 5.88 0.22
C VAL A 171 1.10 6.15 1.27
N VAL A 172 0.68 5.12 1.99
CA VAL A 172 -0.04 5.25 3.26
C VAL A 172 0.96 5.11 4.39
N TYR A 173 0.84 5.96 5.43
CA TYR A 173 1.81 5.97 6.53
C TYR A 173 1.16 6.43 7.84
N ARG A 174 1.94 6.47 8.93
CA ARG A 174 1.50 6.95 10.24
C ARG A 174 1.66 8.45 10.35
N PRO A 175 0.64 9.20 10.84
CA PRO A 175 0.72 10.66 10.98
C PRO A 175 1.79 11.13 11.97
N ASP A 176 2.04 10.37 13.04
CA ASP A 176 3.08 10.68 14.05
C ASP A 176 4.51 10.60 13.48
N ARG A 177 4.70 9.97 12.30
CA ARG A 177 5.97 9.87 11.59
C ARG A 177 6.02 10.71 10.30
N LEU A 178 5.14 11.71 10.18
CA LEU A 178 5.02 12.52 8.96
C LEU A 178 6.31 13.27 8.63
N THR A 179 7.03 13.77 9.64
CA THR A 179 8.32 14.45 9.44
C THR A 179 9.37 13.51 8.82
N GLU A 180 9.44 12.28 9.32
CA GLU A 180 10.34 11.26 8.76
C GLU A 180 9.98 10.92 7.31
N LEU A 181 8.67 10.72 7.03
CA LEU A 181 8.19 10.47 5.69
C LEU A 181 8.58 11.59 4.73
N PHE A 182 8.33 12.85 5.08
CA PHE A 182 8.64 13.99 4.21
C PHE A 182 10.15 14.15 3.98
N THR A 183 10.95 13.91 5.02
CA THR A 183 12.41 13.90 4.88
C THR A 183 12.86 12.80 3.91
N ALA A 184 12.39 11.57 4.09
CA ALA A 184 12.74 10.45 3.22
C ALA A 184 12.32 10.69 1.75
N LEU A 185 11.13 11.25 1.53
CA LEU A 185 10.64 11.59 0.20
C LEU A 185 11.53 12.65 -0.47
N ARG A 186 11.84 13.76 0.21
CA ARG A 186 12.63 14.84 -0.36
C ARG A 186 14.09 14.44 -0.59
N ASP A 187 14.69 13.65 0.31
CA ASP A 187 16.02 13.05 0.13
C ASP A 187 16.07 12.20 -1.15
N ALA A 188 14.97 11.52 -1.49
CA ALA A 188 14.81 10.73 -2.69
C ALA A 188 14.34 11.53 -3.93
N ARG A 189 14.29 12.87 -3.88
CA ARG A 189 13.79 13.76 -4.95
C ARG A 189 12.31 13.51 -5.31
N LEU A 190 11.53 13.06 -4.34
CA LEU A 190 10.07 12.88 -4.43
C LEU A 190 9.41 14.00 -3.63
N GLU A 191 8.94 15.04 -4.31
CA GLU A 191 8.29 16.17 -3.63
C GLU A 191 6.84 15.84 -3.29
N PRO A 192 6.40 15.92 -2.01
CA PRO A 192 5.02 15.72 -1.60
C PRO A 192 4.08 16.71 -2.30
N LYS A 193 3.05 16.23 -2.99
CA LYS A 193 2.11 17.05 -3.78
C LYS A 193 0.68 16.98 -3.31
N LYS A 194 0.28 15.86 -2.69
CA LYS A 194 -1.05 15.72 -2.09
C LYS A 194 -0.95 14.98 -0.77
N MET A 195 -1.79 15.37 0.17
CA MET A 195 -1.91 14.72 1.48
C MET A 195 -3.38 14.62 1.90
N LEU A 196 -3.74 13.47 2.47
CA LEU A 196 -5.03 13.21 3.08
C LEU A 196 -4.81 12.63 4.48
N LEU A 197 -5.39 13.26 5.50
CA LEU A 197 -5.44 12.73 6.85
C LEU A 197 -6.72 11.92 7.04
N VAL A 198 -6.58 10.73 7.61
CA VAL A 198 -7.69 9.82 7.89
C VAL A 198 -7.86 9.68 9.40
N HIS A 199 -9.06 9.97 9.86
CA HIS A 199 -9.44 9.91 11.27
C HIS A 199 -10.44 8.79 11.51
N PRO A 200 -10.35 8.05 12.61
CA PRO A 200 -11.40 7.09 12.99
C PRO A 200 -12.77 7.77 13.13
N THR A 201 -12.82 8.92 13.83
CA THR A 201 -14.01 9.75 14.02
C THR A 201 -13.63 11.23 14.03
N PRO A 202 -14.58 12.18 13.91
CA PRO A 202 -14.28 13.61 14.02
C PRO A 202 -13.62 14.02 15.36
N ALA A 203 -13.87 13.28 16.42
CA ALA A 203 -13.30 13.54 17.75
C ALA A 203 -11.92 12.85 17.96
N SER A 204 -11.49 12.00 17.04
CA SER A 204 -10.24 11.24 17.16
C SER A 204 -9.09 11.95 16.44
N PRO A 205 -7.84 11.84 16.92
CA PRO A 205 -6.68 12.23 16.12
C PRO A 205 -6.58 11.38 14.84
N PRO A 206 -5.84 11.84 13.81
CA PRO A 206 -5.66 11.05 12.61
C PRO A 206 -4.91 9.75 12.93
N SER A 207 -5.35 8.65 12.34
CA SER A 207 -4.73 7.32 12.47
C SER A 207 -3.85 6.94 11.28
N LEU A 208 -4.13 7.50 10.09
CA LEU A 208 -3.37 7.29 8.87
C LEU A 208 -3.18 8.60 8.12
N VAL A 209 -2.11 8.66 7.33
CA VAL A 209 -1.88 9.70 6.33
C VAL A 209 -1.58 9.04 4.98
N LEU A 210 -2.22 9.55 3.93
CA LEU A 210 -1.88 9.19 2.55
C LEU A 210 -1.16 10.37 1.91
N VAL A 211 -0.05 10.06 1.23
CA VAL A 211 0.76 11.08 0.55
C VAL A 211 1.02 10.64 -0.88
N GLU A 212 0.76 11.53 -1.84
CA GLU A 212 1.22 11.42 -3.22
C GLU A 212 2.40 12.37 -3.40
N ALA A 213 3.57 11.83 -3.73
CA ALA A 213 4.77 12.58 -4.05
C ALA A 213 5.13 12.43 -5.52
N LYS A 214 5.75 13.47 -6.12
CA LYS A 214 6.10 13.52 -7.54
C LYS A 214 7.60 13.67 -7.73
N LYS A 215 8.20 12.79 -8.54
CA LYS A 215 9.63 12.84 -8.85
C LYS A 215 9.98 14.11 -9.62
N GLY A 216 10.94 14.87 -9.07
CA GLY A 216 11.47 16.08 -9.69
C GLY A 216 10.51 17.27 -9.73
N ALA A 217 9.45 17.28 -8.93
CA ALA A 217 8.55 18.42 -8.83
C ALA A 217 9.12 19.52 -7.91
N GLY A 218 8.69 20.75 -8.15
CA GLY A 218 8.92 21.86 -7.24
C GLY A 218 8.03 21.81 -6.00
N GLU A 219 8.26 22.68 -5.03
CA GLU A 219 7.55 22.78 -3.75
C GLU A 219 6.03 23.02 -3.89
N GLY A 220 5.33 22.85 -2.77
CA GLY A 220 3.89 23.06 -2.64
C GLY A 220 3.08 21.77 -2.57
N ILE A 221 2.29 21.64 -1.51
CA ILE A 221 1.45 20.49 -1.22
C ILE A 221 -0.02 20.92 -1.15
N ARG A 222 -0.90 20.11 -1.72
CA ARG A 222 -2.35 20.25 -1.58
C ARG A 222 -2.85 19.31 -0.50
N ILE A 223 -3.49 19.85 0.52
CA ILE A 223 -4.06 19.09 1.63
C ILE A 223 -5.56 18.93 1.37
N ALA A 224 -6.03 17.70 1.38
CA ALA A 224 -7.45 17.36 1.25
C ALA A 224 -8.25 17.72 2.50
N ARG A 225 -9.58 17.78 2.39
CA ARG A 225 -10.45 17.68 3.56
C ARG A 225 -10.12 16.37 4.30
N PRO A 226 -10.15 16.35 5.65
CA PRO A 226 -9.94 15.11 6.39
C PRO A 226 -11.03 14.08 6.05
N LEU A 227 -10.63 12.81 5.94
CA LEU A 227 -11.56 11.69 5.83
C LEU A 227 -11.87 11.15 7.23
N PHE A 228 -13.13 11.05 7.57
CA PHE A 228 -13.60 10.38 8.78
C PHE A 228 -14.15 9.00 8.43
N ILE A 229 -13.65 7.93 9.09
CA ILE A 229 -14.11 6.56 8.81
C ILE A 229 -15.53 6.38 9.35
N TYR A 230 -15.78 6.82 10.58
CA TYR A 230 -17.07 6.71 11.27
C TYR A 230 -17.57 8.08 11.67
N PRO A 231 -18.90 8.34 11.66
CA PRO A 231 -19.46 9.63 12.08
C PRO A 231 -19.29 9.88 13.58
N ASP A 232 -19.43 8.86 14.42
CA ASP A 232 -19.46 9.03 15.88
C ASP A 232 -18.48 8.11 16.62
N ARG A 233 -18.51 6.79 16.36
CA ARG A 233 -17.72 5.78 17.07
C ARG A 233 -17.17 4.70 16.14
N PRO A 234 -15.99 4.15 16.42
CA PRO A 234 -15.45 3.02 15.66
C PRO A 234 -16.37 1.79 15.69
N GLY A 235 -16.44 1.06 14.56
CA GLY A 235 -17.27 -0.15 14.41
C GLY A 235 -18.75 0.11 14.11
N GLY A 236 -19.16 1.38 13.96
CA GLY A 236 -20.47 1.76 13.46
C GLY A 236 -20.58 1.73 11.93
N ALA A 237 -21.65 2.33 11.40
CA ALA A 237 -21.76 2.57 9.96
C ALA A 237 -20.67 3.54 9.47
N TYR A 238 -20.18 3.34 8.25
CA TYR A 238 -19.22 4.24 7.64
C TYR A 238 -19.84 5.60 7.31
N THR A 239 -18.98 6.64 7.24
CA THR A 239 -19.40 7.91 6.62
C THR A 239 -19.65 7.71 5.12
N ALA A 240 -20.39 8.62 4.49
CA ALA A 240 -20.61 8.58 3.05
C ALA A 240 -19.29 8.63 2.26
N ASP A 241 -18.32 9.44 2.71
CA ASP A 241 -17.00 9.53 2.10
C ASP A 241 -16.25 8.21 2.20
N MET A 242 -16.33 7.51 3.36
CA MET A 242 -15.69 6.21 3.53
C MET A 242 -16.42 5.10 2.75
N GLN A 243 -17.74 5.16 2.67
CA GLN A 243 -18.51 4.21 1.84
C GLN A 243 -18.11 4.33 0.36
N ALA A 244 -17.93 5.54 -0.16
CA ALA A 244 -17.44 5.77 -1.53
C ALA A 244 -16.04 5.19 -1.80
N VAL A 245 -15.19 5.05 -0.77
CA VAL A 245 -13.91 4.34 -0.90
C VAL A 245 -14.13 2.87 -1.25
N TYR A 246 -15.12 2.21 -0.63
CA TYR A 246 -15.42 0.80 -0.92
C TYR A 246 -16.18 0.62 -2.24
N ASP A 247 -17.10 1.52 -2.55
CA ASP A 247 -18.00 1.38 -3.70
C ASP A 247 -17.32 1.85 -5.00
N ASP A 248 -16.73 3.05 -4.98
CA ASP A 248 -16.23 3.75 -6.17
C ASP A 248 -14.70 3.77 -6.28
N PHE A 249 -13.96 3.43 -5.22
CA PHE A 249 -12.50 3.59 -5.15
C PHE A 249 -12.06 5.01 -5.53
N SER A 250 -12.79 6.00 -5.06
CA SER A 250 -12.54 7.41 -5.37
C SER A 250 -12.44 8.25 -4.11
N LEU A 251 -11.45 9.12 -4.10
CA LEU A 251 -11.25 10.16 -3.09
C LEU A 251 -11.15 11.55 -3.75
N ALA A 252 -11.49 11.63 -5.04
CA ALA A 252 -11.33 12.87 -5.82
C ALA A 252 -12.16 14.04 -5.27
N HIS A 253 -13.32 13.77 -4.68
CA HIS A 253 -14.22 14.76 -4.10
C HIS A 253 -13.68 15.42 -2.81
N LEU A 254 -12.60 14.89 -2.23
CA LEU A 254 -11.97 15.46 -1.04
C LEU A 254 -10.94 16.57 -1.36
N PHE A 255 -10.53 16.70 -2.65
CA PHE A 255 -9.51 17.65 -3.10
C PHE A 255 -10.05 18.88 -3.80
#